data_9162f72568418dd607479741bfb609eb
#
_entry.id   9162f72568418dd607479741bfb609eb
#
_cell.length_a   1.000
_cell.length_b   1.000
_cell.length_c   1.000
_cell.angle_alpha   90.00
_cell.angle_beta   90.00
_cell.angle_gamma   90.00
#
_symmetry.space_group_name_H-M   'P 1'
#
loop_
_entity.id
_entity.type
_entity.pdbx_description
1 polymer ?
#
loop_
_entity_poly.entity_id
_entity_poly.type
_entity_poly.pdbx_seq_one_letter_code
_entity_poly.pdbx_strand_id
1 'polypeptide(L)'
;MIAFNKPHLTGKEAHYMYEAVYEGKLSGNGKFTKRCQQWFEQRYGFRKTLLTTSGTDALEMCAMLCDLKPGDEVIVPSYTFVSTALAFLREGAKVVFADSMKRNPNIDAETLEELITPRTRVIAPVHYAGVACDMDAIMAVAEKHNLLVVEDAAQAIDSYYKG
;
A
#
# COMPACT_ATOMS: atom_id res chain seq x y z
N MET A 1 23.47 19.22 -11.24
CA MET A 1 22.10 19.21 -10.64
C MET A 1 21.77 17.75 -10.32
N ILE A 2 21.36 17.46 -9.10
CA ILE A 2 20.91 16.10 -8.69
C ILE A 2 19.41 16.02 -9.00
N ALA A 3 19.00 15.11 -9.88
CA ALA A 3 17.58 14.90 -10.17
C ALA A 3 16.88 14.23 -8.98
N PHE A 4 15.60 14.56 -8.76
CA PHE A 4 14.78 13.95 -7.69
C PHE A 4 14.65 12.43 -7.89
N ASN A 5 14.39 11.99 -9.11
CA ASN A 5 14.47 10.58 -9.48
C ASN A 5 15.03 10.43 -10.90
N LYS A 6 15.50 9.24 -11.23
CA LYS A 6 15.96 8.87 -12.55
C LYS A 6 15.49 7.44 -12.85
N PRO A 7 14.70 7.21 -13.92
CA PRO A 7 14.31 5.87 -14.32
C PRO A 7 15.54 4.99 -14.58
N HIS A 8 15.51 3.77 -14.08
CA HIS A 8 16.48 2.75 -14.40
C HIS A 8 15.96 1.90 -15.56
N LEU A 9 16.74 1.79 -16.61
CA LEU A 9 16.43 0.96 -17.78
C LEU A 9 17.43 -0.17 -17.88
N THR A 10 16.94 -1.39 -18.05
CA THR A 10 17.77 -2.59 -18.24
C THR A 10 18.17 -2.79 -19.70
N GLY A 11 17.49 -2.08 -20.63
CA GLY A 11 17.63 -2.24 -22.08
C GLY A 11 16.79 -3.36 -22.69
N LYS A 12 15.99 -4.07 -21.86
CA LYS A 12 15.13 -5.18 -22.31
C LYS A 12 13.65 -4.79 -22.41
N GLU A 13 13.28 -3.59 -22.02
CA GLU A 13 11.89 -3.13 -21.91
C GLU A 13 11.16 -3.25 -23.27
N ALA A 14 11.77 -2.72 -24.35
CA ALA A 14 11.19 -2.81 -25.69
C ALA A 14 11.07 -4.26 -26.19
N HIS A 15 12.01 -5.12 -25.84
CA HIS A 15 11.96 -6.54 -26.17
C HIS A 15 10.77 -7.24 -25.52
N TYR A 16 10.53 -7.03 -24.24
CA TYR A 16 9.38 -7.61 -23.54
C TYR A 16 8.04 -7.04 -24.01
N MET A 17 7.99 -5.75 -24.37
CA MET A 17 6.81 -5.17 -24.99
C MET A 17 6.50 -5.83 -26.35
N TYR A 18 7.53 -6.02 -27.18
CA TYR A 18 7.41 -6.72 -28.46
C TYR A 18 6.90 -8.15 -28.27
N GLU A 19 7.48 -8.92 -27.35
CA GLU A 19 7.00 -10.27 -27.04
C GLU A 19 5.55 -10.29 -26.62
N ALA A 20 5.13 -9.35 -25.75
CA ALA A 20 3.75 -9.26 -25.27
C ALA A 20 2.77 -9.01 -26.42
N VAL A 21 3.14 -8.15 -27.37
CA VAL A 21 2.34 -7.87 -28.57
C VAL A 21 2.29 -9.09 -29.50
N TYR A 22 3.45 -9.72 -29.74
CA TYR A 22 3.54 -10.89 -30.62
C TYR A 22 2.72 -12.08 -30.13
N GLU A 23 2.62 -12.30 -28.82
CA GLU A 23 1.78 -13.33 -28.21
C GLU A 23 0.26 -13.03 -28.36
N GLY A 24 -0.10 -11.81 -28.79
CA GLY A 24 -1.47 -11.45 -29.18
C GLY A 24 -2.47 -11.27 -28.04
N LYS A 25 -2.07 -11.42 -26.76
CA LYS A 25 -2.93 -11.15 -25.61
C LYS A 25 -2.68 -9.77 -25.04
N LEU A 26 -3.34 -8.75 -25.60
CA LEU A 26 -3.20 -7.35 -25.18
C LEU A 26 -4.21 -6.92 -24.09
N SER A 27 -5.27 -7.69 -23.87
CA SER A 27 -6.19 -7.49 -22.75
C SER A 27 -5.55 -8.01 -21.46
N GLY A 28 -5.39 -7.27 -20.44
CA GLY A 28 -4.73 -7.59 -19.18
C GLY A 28 -4.66 -9.08 -18.76
N ASN A 29 -3.91 -9.38 -17.70
CA ASN A 29 -3.67 -10.73 -17.18
C ASN A 29 -3.00 -11.69 -18.19
N GLY A 30 -2.07 -11.15 -19.01
CA GLY A 30 -1.24 -11.92 -19.93
C GLY A 30 -0.09 -12.67 -19.25
N LYS A 31 0.82 -13.23 -20.07
CA LYS A 31 1.99 -14.01 -19.60
C LYS A 31 2.88 -13.24 -18.62
N PHE A 32 3.20 -11.99 -18.93
CA PHE A 32 4.08 -11.19 -18.09
C PHE A 32 3.43 -10.79 -16.76
N THR A 33 2.12 -10.47 -16.76
CA THR A 33 1.37 -10.24 -15.53
C THR A 33 1.45 -11.46 -14.61
N LYS A 34 1.20 -12.65 -15.14
CA LYS A 34 1.28 -13.90 -14.36
C LYS A 34 2.68 -14.19 -13.85
N ARG A 35 3.72 -13.95 -14.67
CA ARG A 35 5.13 -14.09 -14.24
C ARG A 35 5.47 -13.14 -13.11
N CYS A 36 5.06 -11.88 -13.19
CA CYS A 36 5.28 -10.91 -12.11
C CYS A 36 4.56 -11.34 -10.83
N GLN A 37 3.27 -11.73 -10.92
CA GLN A 37 2.51 -12.21 -9.76
C GLN A 37 3.21 -13.38 -9.08
N GLN A 38 3.60 -14.40 -9.85
CA GLN A 38 4.31 -15.57 -9.34
C GLN A 38 5.65 -15.21 -8.72
N TRP A 39 6.39 -14.27 -9.33
CA TRP A 39 7.67 -13.83 -8.80
C TRP A 39 7.51 -13.17 -7.42
N PHE A 40 6.51 -12.29 -7.25
CA PHE A 40 6.21 -11.67 -5.96
C PHE A 40 5.76 -12.69 -4.92
N GLU A 41 4.87 -13.60 -5.30
CA GLU A 41 4.38 -14.67 -4.41
C GLU A 41 5.54 -15.57 -3.92
N GLN A 42 6.47 -15.93 -4.81
CA GLN A 42 7.61 -16.77 -4.46
C GLN A 42 8.69 -16.02 -3.66
N ARG A 43 8.99 -14.77 -4.05
CA ARG A 43 10.08 -14.01 -3.43
C ARG A 43 9.74 -13.57 -2.01
N TYR A 44 8.52 -13.13 -1.76
CA TYR A 44 8.09 -12.56 -0.50
C TYR A 44 7.16 -13.47 0.32
N GLY A 45 6.82 -14.64 -0.21
CA GLY A 45 5.88 -15.54 0.44
C GLY A 45 4.44 -15.03 0.47
N PHE A 46 4.07 -14.12 -0.41
CA PHE A 46 2.71 -13.58 -0.46
C PHE A 46 1.71 -14.66 -0.84
N ARG A 47 0.61 -14.71 -0.12
CA ARG A 47 -0.49 -15.65 -0.42
C ARG A 47 -1.10 -15.39 -1.80
N LYS A 48 -1.19 -14.12 -2.19
CA LYS A 48 -1.74 -13.68 -3.47
C LYS A 48 -1.17 -12.32 -3.88
N THR A 49 -0.86 -12.18 -5.16
CA THR A 49 -0.44 -10.91 -5.76
C THR A 49 -1.36 -10.57 -6.94
N LEU A 50 -1.81 -9.33 -6.98
CA LEU A 50 -2.53 -8.76 -8.11
C LEU A 50 -1.76 -7.53 -8.60
N LEU A 51 -1.61 -7.40 -9.93
CA LEU A 51 -0.98 -6.22 -10.52
C LEU A 51 -2.06 -5.22 -10.91
N THR A 52 -1.78 -3.96 -10.61
CA THR A 52 -2.58 -2.80 -11.00
C THR A 52 -1.77 -1.88 -11.90
N THR A 53 -2.39 -0.87 -12.46
CA THR A 53 -1.72 0.10 -13.34
C THR A 53 -0.94 1.15 -12.57
N SER A 54 -1.25 1.34 -11.28
CA SER A 54 -0.56 2.27 -10.38
C SER A 54 -0.68 1.84 -8.92
N GLY A 55 0.14 2.43 -8.04
CA GLY A 55 -0.02 2.29 -6.59
C GLY A 55 -1.35 2.88 -6.10
N THR A 56 -1.85 3.93 -6.73
CA THR A 56 -3.18 4.50 -6.45
C THR A 56 -4.27 3.46 -6.67
N ASP A 57 -4.27 2.78 -7.82
CA ASP A 57 -5.25 1.73 -8.12
C ASP A 57 -5.14 0.55 -7.14
N ALA A 58 -3.92 0.24 -6.69
CA ALA A 58 -3.71 -0.78 -5.66
C ALA A 58 -4.37 -0.41 -4.33
N LEU A 59 -4.21 0.84 -3.88
CA LEU A 59 -4.85 1.35 -2.67
C LEU A 59 -6.38 1.39 -2.80
N GLU A 60 -6.90 1.83 -3.95
CA GLU A 60 -8.33 1.82 -4.23
C GLU A 60 -8.89 0.39 -4.20
N MET A 61 -8.19 -0.57 -4.80
CA MET A 61 -8.58 -1.99 -4.72
C MET A 61 -8.57 -2.51 -3.28
N CYS A 62 -7.58 -2.14 -2.46
CA CYS A 62 -7.55 -2.49 -1.05
C CYS A 62 -8.73 -1.89 -0.30
N ALA A 63 -9.05 -0.61 -0.55
CA ALA A 63 -10.20 0.05 0.07
C ALA A 63 -11.54 -0.65 -0.27
N MET A 64 -11.73 -1.03 -1.54
CA MET A 64 -12.91 -1.82 -1.96
C MET A 64 -12.99 -3.16 -1.22
N LEU A 65 -11.85 -3.84 -0.99
CA LEU A 65 -11.81 -5.13 -0.29
C LEU A 65 -12.10 -5.00 1.22
N CYS A 66 -11.99 -3.80 1.79
CA CYS A 66 -12.34 -3.56 3.20
C CYS A 66 -13.84 -3.52 3.46
N ASP A 67 -14.69 -3.51 2.42
CA ASP A 67 -16.17 -3.46 2.51
C ASP A 67 -16.69 -2.34 3.44
N LEU A 68 -16.10 -1.15 3.31
CA LEU A 68 -16.42 0.02 4.14
C LEU A 68 -17.84 0.52 3.90
N LYS A 69 -18.44 1.05 4.94
CA LYS A 69 -19.76 1.66 4.88
C LYS A 69 -19.65 3.17 5.09
N PRO A 70 -20.59 3.97 4.56
CA PRO A 70 -20.62 5.40 4.82
C PRO A 70 -20.56 5.71 6.33
N GLY A 71 -19.57 6.50 6.72
CA GLY A 71 -19.34 6.88 8.12
C GLY A 71 -18.36 5.99 8.88
N ASP A 72 -17.92 4.86 8.31
CA ASP A 72 -16.77 4.13 8.84
C ASP A 72 -15.53 5.02 8.81
N GLU A 73 -14.63 4.84 9.76
CA GLU A 73 -13.44 5.66 9.90
C GLU A 73 -12.18 4.86 9.54
N VAL A 74 -11.27 5.53 8.84
CA VAL A 74 -9.96 4.98 8.46
C VAL A 74 -8.87 5.91 8.96
N ILE A 75 -7.94 5.38 9.75
CA ILE A 75 -6.81 6.13 10.26
C ILE A 75 -5.67 6.07 9.24
N VAL A 76 -5.17 7.24 8.83
CA VAL A 76 -4.05 7.39 7.89
C VAL A 76 -3.03 8.38 8.45
N PRO A 77 -1.74 8.30 8.12
CA PRO A 77 -0.78 9.33 8.53
C PRO A 77 -1.10 10.67 7.85
N SER A 78 -0.90 11.77 8.57
CA SER A 78 -1.07 13.12 8.03
C SER A 78 -0.01 13.49 6.98
N TYR A 79 1.13 12.80 6.99
CA TYR A 79 2.21 12.98 6.03
C TYR A 79 2.30 11.78 5.08
N THR A 80 1.67 11.90 3.93
CA THR A 80 1.67 10.87 2.87
C THR A 80 1.27 11.46 1.53
N PHE A 81 1.37 10.66 0.48
CA PHE A 81 0.76 11.01 -0.80
C PHE A 81 -0.76 10.91 -0.71
N VAL A 82 -1.47 11.81 -1.38
CA VAL A 82 -2.93 11.96 -1.24
C VAL A 82 -3.73 10.68 -1.53
N SER A 83 -3.21 9.79 -2.38
CA SER A 83 -3.88 8.54 -2.74
C SER A 83 -4.17 7.64 -1.56
N THR A 84 -3.31 7.64 -0.51
CA THR A 84 -3.52 6.86 0.70
C THR A 84 -4.84 7.21 1.38
N ALA A 85 -5.17 8.50 1.46
CA ALA A 85 -6.43 8.96 2.04
C ALA A 85 -7.59 8.86 1.05
N LEU A 86 -7.39 9.27 -0.21
CA LEU A 86 -8.43 9.34 -1.22
C LEU A 86 -9.02 7.98 -1.57
N ALA A 87 -8.24 6.91 -1.53
CA ALA A 87 -8.70 5.56 -1.78
C ALA A 87 -9.89 5.18 -0.87
N PHE A 88 -9.79 5.46 0.40
CA PHE A 88 -10.84 5.15 1.38
C PHE A 88 -12.00 6.16 1.35
N LEU A 89 -11.71 7.44 1.09
CA LEU A 89 -12.75 8.47 0.91
C LEU A 89 -13.69 8.12 -0.25
N ARG A 90 -13.18 7.53 -1.33
CA ARG A 90 -13.99 7.10 -2.49
C ARG A 90 -14.96 5.98 -2.14
N GLU A 91 -14.63 5.15 -1.16
CA GLU A 91 -15.53 4.11 -0.63
C GLU A 91 -16.50 4.66 0.43
N GLY A 92 -16.55 5.98 0.65
CA GLY A 92 -17.47 6.64 1.58
C GLY A 92 -17.00 6.65 3.03
N ALA A 93 -15.76 6.25 3.31
CA ALA A 93 -15.20 6.33 4.65
C ALA A 93 -14.82 7.77 5.02
N LYS A 94 -14.77 8.03 6.33
CA LYS A 94 -14.21 9.24 6.90
C LYS A 94 -12.74 9.01 7.25
N VAL A 95 -11.86 9.85 6.74
CA VAL A 95 -10.44 9.81 7.09
C VAL A 95 -10.19 10.50 8.42
N VAL A 96 -9.46 9.82 9.30
CA VAL A 96 -8.93 10.33 10.56
C VAL A 96 -7.41 10.40 10.42
N PHE A 97 -6.85 11.60 10.55
CA PHE A 97 -5.41 11.78 10.42
C PHE A 97 -4.70 11.50 11.74
N ALA A 98 -3.71 10.62 11.69
CA ALA A 98 -2.76 10.41 12.78
C ALA A 98 -1.51 11.27 12.55
N ASP A 99 -0.88 11.70 13.63
CA ASP A 99 0.35 12.45 13.55
C ASP A 99 1.55 11.57 13.19
N SER A 100 2.62 12.20 12.77
CA SER A 100 3.87 11.56 12.41
C SER A 100 4.82 11.50 13.60
N MET A 101 5.69 10.50 13.60
CA MET A 101 6.77 10.41 14.59
C MET A 101 7.70 11.63 14.48
N LYS A 102 8.29 12.05 15.59
CA LYS A 102 9.26 13.16 15.60
C LYS A 102 10.55 12.90 14.80
N ARG A 103 10.89 11.63 14.59
CA ARG A 103 12.17 11.23 13.98
C ARG A 103 12.06 10.92 12.49
N ASN A 104 10.89 10.55 12.04
CA ASN A 104 10.60 10.23 10.63
C ASN A 104 9.10 10.48 10.35
N PRO A 105 8.68 10.54 9.08
CA PRO A 105 7.29 10.85 8.73
C PRO A 105 6.31 9.69 8.87
N ASN A 106 6.73 8.52 9.37
CA ASN A 106 5.82 7.41 9.60
C ASN A 106 4.80 7.75 10.70
N ILE A 107 3.67 7.08 10.63
CA ILE A 107 2.60 7.21 11.63
C ILE A 107 3.13 6.94 13.04
N ASP A 108 2.74 7.77 14.00
CA ASP A 108 3.07 7.55 15.42
C ASP A 108 2.11 6.52 16.02
N ALA A 109 2.59 5.29 16.15
CA ALA A 109 1.79 4.18 16.64
C ALA A 109 1.35 4.36 18.11
N GLU A 110 2.08 5.14 18.91
CA GLU A 110 1.72 5.41 20.32
C GLU A 110 0.45 6.25 20.45
N THR A 111 0.11 7.03 19.42
CA THR A 111 -1.08 7.90 19.42
C THR A 111 -2.33 7.23 18.82
N LEU A 112 -2.21 6.05 18.23
CA LEU A 112 -3.32 5.38 17.53
C LEU A 112 -4.49 5.08 18.44
N GLU A 113 -4.25 4.64 19.66
CA GLU A 113 -5.28 4.25 20.61
C GLU A 113 -6.27 5.41 20.90
N GLU A 114 -5.78 6.65 20.91
CA GLU A 114 -6.59 7.84 21.16
C GLU A 114 -7.52 8.21 19.98
N LEU A 115 -7.18 7.71 18.79
CA LEU A 115 -7.93 7.97 17.55
C LEU A 115 -9.02 6.92 17.29
N ILE A 116 -9.01 5.81 18.03
CA ILE A 116 -9.97 4.72 17.83
C ILE A 116 -11.36 5.12 18.32
N THR A 117 -12.34 4.91 17.46
CA THR A 117 -13.77 5.07 17.79
C THR A 117 -14.53 3.78 17.43
N PRO A 118 -15.79 3.63 17.85
CA PRO A 118 -16.61 2.49 17.41
C PRO A 118 -16.81 2.40 15.90
N ARG A 119 -16.51 3.48 15.16
CA ARG A 119 -16.59 3.52 13.69
C ARG A 119 -15.28 3.21 13.00
N THR A 120 -14.15 3.15 13.70
CA THR A 120 -12.85 2.82 13.11
C THR A 120 -12.88 1.40 12.56
N ARG A 121 -12.43 1.22 11.32
CA ARG A 121 -12.39 -0.06 10.61
C ARG A 121 -11.00 -0.42 10.09
N VAL A 122 -10.22 0.58 9.72
CA VAL A 122 -8.93 0.37 9.05
C VAL A 122 -7.88 1.29 9.65
N ILE A 123 -6.65 0.78 9.78
CA ILE A 123 -5.44 1.58 9.94
C ILE A 123 -4.64 1.39 8.65
N ALA A 124 -4.26 2.50 7.98
CA ALA A 124 -3.49 2.47 6.75
C ALA A 124 -2.11 3.14 6.95
N PRO A 125 -1.13 2.43 7.53
CA PRO A 125 0.22 2.95 7.70
C PRO A 125 0.92 3.09 6.33
N VAL A 126 1.87 4.03 6.26
CA VAL A 126 2.72 4.25 5.08
C VAL A 126 4.17 4.03 5.48
N HIS A 127 4.86 3.15 4.79
CA HIS A 127 6.31 2.90 5.00
C HIS A 127 7.13 3.93 4.23
N TYR A 128 7.15 5.16 4.75
CA TYR A 128 7.72 6.30 4.04
C TYR A 128 9.22 6.14 3.80
N ALA A 129 9.65 6.42 2.55
CA ALA A 129 11.03 6.28 2.09
C ALA A 129 11.65 4.88 2.35
N GLY A 130 10.82 3.84 2.40
CA GLY A 130 11.26 2.47 2.65
C GLY A 130 11.54 2.15 4.13
N VAL A 131 11.26 3.06 5.04
CA VAL A 131 11.38 2.81 6.48
C VAL A 131 10.09 2.20 6.99
N ALA A 132 10.16 0.98 7.53
CA ALA A 132 8.99 0.32 8.09
C ALA A 132 8.43 1.08 9.30
N CYS A 133 7.09 1.16 9.38
CA CYS A 133 6.41 1.60 10.59
C CYS A 133 6.64 0.61 11.74
N ASP A 134 6.34 1.01 12.98
CA ASP A 134 6.30 0.06 14.11
C ASP A 134 5.09 -0.86 13.96
N MET A 135 5.28 -1.92 13.18
CA MET A 135 4.19 -2.85 12.85
C MET A 135 3.73 -3.66 14.04
N ASP A 136 4.59 -3.95 15.02
CA ASP A 136 4.17 -4.67 16.23
C ASP A 136 3.16 -3.82 17.02
N ALA A 137 3.44 -2.53 17.20
CA ALA A 137 2.53 -1.64 17.90
C ALA A 137 1.23 -1.43 17.11
N ILE A 138 1.31 -1.22 15.80
CA ILE A 138 0.14 -1.06 14.93
C ILE A 138 -0.74 -2.32 14.96
N MET A 139 -0.15 -3.50 14.81
CA MET A 139 -0.88 -4.77 14.81
C MET A 139 -1.51 -5.06 16.17
N ALA A 140 -0.83 -4.74 17.28
CA ALA A 140 -1.41 -4.89 18.61
C ALA A 140 -2.69 -4.05 18.79
N VAL A 141 -2.69 -2.79 18.32
CA VAL A 141 -3.89 -1.95 18.31
C VAL A 141 -4.97 -2.53 17.41
N ALA A 142 -4.60 -2.92 16.19
CA ALA A 142 -5.52 -3.48 15.22
C ALA A 142 -6.21 -4.76 15.73
N GLU A 143 -5.47 -5.68 16.32
CA GLU A 143 -5.99 -6.92 16.91
C GLU A 143 -6.92 -6.64 18.09
N LYS A 144 -6.53 -5.74 19.01
CA LYS A 144 -7.33 -5.34 20.16
C LYS A 144 -8.70 -4.81 19.78
N HIS A 145 -8.77 -4.05 18.68
CA HIS A 145 -9.98 -3.38 18.22
C HIS A 145 -10.65 -4.06 17.01
N ASN A 146 -10.12 -5.23 16.59
CA ASN A 146 -10.61 -5.97 15.41
C ASN A 146 -10.65 -5.11 14.14
N LEU A 147 -9.54 -4.40 13.86
CA LEU A 147 -9.38 -3.53 12.71
C LEU A 147 -8.59 -4.23 11.59
N LEU A 148 -8.85 -3.82 10.37
CA LEU A 148 -8.02 -4.19 9.22
C LEU A 148 -6.78 -3.29 9.16
N VAL A 149 -5.67 -3.84 8.64
CA VAL A 149 -4.46 -3.07 8.34
C VAL A 149 -4.21 -3.14 6.84
N VAL A 150 -4.03 -1.97 6.22
CA VAL A 150 -3.68 -1.82 4.81
C VAL A 150 -2.37 -1.06 4.72
N GLU A 151 -1.28 -1.76 4.44
CA GLU A 151 0.05 -1.17 4.33
C GLU A 151 0.24 -0.49 2.97
N ASP A 152 0.48 0.82 2.96
CA ASP A 152 0.97 1.53 1.79
C ASP A 152 2.50 1.37 1.72
N ALA A 153 2.92 0.40 0.93
CA ALA A 153 4.32 0.04 0.72
C ALA A 153 4.87 0.56 -0.62
N ALA A 154 4.29 1.63 -1.19
CA ALA A 154 4.68 2.16 -2.50
C ALA A 154 6.18 2.49 -2.61
N GLN A 155 6.84 2.80 -1.50
CA GLN A 155 8.28 3.11 -1.42
C GLN A 155 9.10 2.02 -0.71
N ALA A 156 8.51 0.86 -0.39
CA ALA A 156 9.08 -0.09 0.55
C ALA A 156 9.32 -1.49 -0.04
N ILE A 157 9.40 -1.61 -1.37
CA ILE A 157 9.80 -2.87 -1.99
C ILE A 157 11.21 -3.27 -1.50
N ASP A 158 11.42 -4.54 -1.17
CA ASP A 158 12.64 -5.04 -0.52
C ASP A 158 12.99 -4.39 0.84
N SER A 159 12.06 -3.69 1.48
CA SER A 159 12.20 -3.31 2.90
C SER A 159 11.70 -4.43 3.80
N TYR A 160 12.40 -4.65 4.91
CA TYR A 160 12.07 -5.72 5.86
C TYR A 160 11.89 -5.14 7.26
N TYR A 161 10.91 -5.66 7.98
CA TYR A 161 10.66 -5.33 9.38
C TYR A 161 11.28 -6.40 10.28
N LYS A 162 12.26 -6.01 11.11
CA LYS A 162 12.98 -6.88 12.04
C LYS A 162 13.73 -8.07 11.39
N GLY A 163 14.10 -7.95 10.11
CA GLY A 163 14.98 -8.92 9.41
C GLY A 163 14.27 -9.87 8.48
#